data_cd7be8afc31ceec92c1f6cb82b4676d5
#
_entry.id   cd7be8afc31ceec92c1f6cb82b4676d5
#
_cell.length_a   1.000
_cell.length_b   1.000
_cell.length_c   1.000
_cell.angle_alpha   90.00
_cell.angle_beta   90.00
_cell.angle_gamma   90.00
#
_symmetry.space_group_name_H-M   'P 1'
#
loop_
_entity.id
_entity.type
_entity.pdbx_description
1 polymer ?
#
loop_
_entity_poly.entity_id
_entity_poly.type
_entity_poly.pdbx_seq_one_letter_code
_entity_poly.pdbx_strand_id
1 'polypeptide(L)'
;MLKAKYFPEGDLLNCSLKNGSSYTWQSLWSGIQTFKRGHIWRVGDGSQINIWEDPWIPTSPTQGVMTPRGNIVITRVSELIDEENRAWDEQLLNELFWPVDVHRILNIPLAIGMMNDFVSWHCNKNGIFSVRSAYHEEWEHQHGRKLRMTNSVQSSSTSPIWRTIWKLCVPAKIKIHVWRALLGAIPCMGVLSNRHMITSSQ
;
A
#
# COMPACT_ATOMS: atom_id res chain seq x y z
N MET A 1 -24.80 0.44 5.54
CA MET A 1 -24.84 -0.94 6.06
C MET A 1 -23.47 -1.44 6.54
N LEU A 2 -22.40 -1.43 5.73
CA LEU A 2 -21.06 -1.87 6.17
C LEU A 2 -20.48 -1.01 7.30
N LYS A 3 -20.59 0.33 7.23
CA LYS A 3 -20.13 1.26 8.27
C LYS A 3 -20.71 0.89 9.64
N ALA A 4 -22.03 0.76 9.74
CA ALA A 4 -22.71 0.48 11.01
C ALA A 4 -22.30 -0.87 11.63
N LYS A 5 -21.90 -1.86 10.79
CA LYS A 5 -21.53 -3.19 11.27
C LYS A 5 -20.05 -3.32 11.66
N TYR A 6 -19.15 -2.71 10.90
CA TYR A 6 -17.72 -3.00 11.02
C TYR A 6 -16.88 -1.84 11.56
N PHE A 7 -17.34 -0.59 11.43
CA PHE A 7 -16.62 0.60 11.95
C PHE A 7 -17.60 1.73 12.29
N PRO A 8 -18.54 1.54 13.25
CA PRO A 8 -19.63 2.50 13.53
C PRO A 8 -19.13 3.88 13.94
N GLU A 9 -18.10 3.93 14.77
CA GLU A 9 -17.56 5.17 15.36
C GLU A 9 -16.17 5.54 14.84
N GLY A 10 -15.61 4.70 13.97
CA GLY A 10 -14.24 4.85 13.47
C GLY A 10 -14.15 5.27 12.01
N ASP A 11 -12.93 5.53 11.61
CA ASP A 11 -12.56 5.70 10.22
C ASP A 11 -12.36 4.33 9.55
N LEU A 12 -12.67 4.25 8.24
CA LEU A 12 -12.50 3.06 7.42
C LEU A 12 -11.04 2.55 7.44
N LEU A 13 -10.10 3.47 7.44
CA LEU A 13 -8.67 3.12 7.47
C LEU A 13 -8.25 2.48 8.79
N ASN A 14 -8.87 2.85 9.90
CA ASN A 14 -8.51 2.36 11.23
C ASN A 14 -9.33 1.17 11.72
N CYS A 15 -10.14 0.57 10.83
CA CYS A 15 -10.94 -0.60 11.19
C CYS A 15 -10.08 -1.87 11.34
N SER A 16 -10.52 -2.78 12.21
CA SER A 16 -9.91 -4.09 12.43
C SER A 16 -10.76 -5.21 11.85
N LEU A 17 -10.11 -6.29 11.44
CA LEU A 17 -10.80 -7.50 11.02
C LEU A 17 -11.26 -8.27 12.28
N LYS A 18 -12.59 -8.43 12.45
CA LYS A 18 -13.17 -9.23 13.53
C LYS A 18 -13.38 -10.68 13.08
N ASN A 19 -13.26 -11.61 14.01
CA ASN A 19 -13.58 -13.02 13.76
C ASN A 19 -15.05 -13.15 13.34
N GLY A 20 -15.33 -13.99 12.32
CA GLY A 20 -16.68 -14.15 11.76
C GLY A 20 -17.11 -13.05 10.78
N SER A 21 -16.18 -12.23 10.31
CA SER A 21 -16.45 -11.25 9.25
C SER A 21 -16.84 -11.93 7.93
N SER A 22 -17.79 -11.33 7.20
CA SER A 22 -18.21 -11.83 5.90
C SER A 22 -17.05 -11.82 4.88
N TYR A 23 -17.11 -12.70 3.88
CA TYR A 23 -16.11 -12.73 2.81
C TYR A 23 -15.96 -11.39 2.10
N THR A 24 -17.06 -10.68 1.87
CA THR A 24 -17.06 -9.33 1.29
C THR A 24 -16.25 -8.37 2.15
N TRP A 25 -16.43 -8.40 3.48
CA TRP A 25 -15.67 -7.54 4.38
C TRP A 25 -14.18 -7.92 4.41
N GLN A 26 -13.86 -9.19 4.41
CA GLN A 26 -12.47 -9.67 4.35
C GLN A 26 -11.76 -9.18 3.09
N SER A 27 -12.45 -9.24 1.93
CA SER A 27 -11.90 -8.70 0.67
C SER A 27 -11.70 -7.19 0.71
N LEU A 28 -12.64 -6.43 1.25
CA LEU A 28 -12.51 -4.98 1.43
C LEU A 28 -11.38 -4.65 2.39
N TRP A 29 -11.29 -5.35 3.50
CA TRP A 29 -10.21 -5.15 4.48
C TRP A 29 -8.84 -5.42 3.88
N SER A 30 -8.68 -6.48 3.08
CA SER A 30 -7.44 -6.74 2.33
C SER A 30 -7.09 -5.57 1.41
N GLY A 31 -8.06 -5.03 0.67
CA GLY A 31 -7.87 -3.83 -0.15
C GLY A 31 -7.45 -2.59 0.65
N ILE A 32 -8.03 -2.41 1.85
CA ILE A 32 -7.65 -1.33 2.77
C ILE A 32 -6.20 -1.49 3.23
N GLN A 33 -5.75 -2.71 3.54
CA GLN A 33 -4.36 -2.95 3.92
C GLN A 33 -3.39 -2.64 2.78
N THR A 34 -3.75 -2.98 1.54
CA THR A 34 -2.96 -2.62 0.36
C THR A 34 -2.91 -1.10 0.18
N PHE A 35 -4.04 -0.41 0.33
CA PHE A 35 -4.09 1.04 0.27
C PHE A 35 -3.22 1.69 1.34
N LYS A 36 -3.27 1.21 2.58
CA LYS A 36 -2.42 1.71 3.69
C LYS A 36 -0.92 1.60 3.41
N ARG A 37 -0.49 0.61 2.63
CA ARG A 37 0.93 0.47 2.27
C ARG A 37 1.38 1.42 1.17
N GLY A 38 0.47 1.80 0.29
CA GLY A 38 0.82 2.59 -0.89
C GLY A 38 0.31 4.04 -0.86
N HIS A 39 -0.41 4.47 0.18
CA HIS A 39 -0.80 5.88 0.32
C HIS A 39 0.36 6.71 0.87
N ILE A 40 0.41 7.97 0.48
CA ILE A 40 1.37 8.95 0.99
C ILE A 40 0.71 10.32 1.07
N TRP A 41 1.01 11.05 2.12
CA TRP A 41 0.61 12.43 2.23
C TRP A 41 1.46 13.35 1.36
N ARG A 42 0.82 14.28 0.70
CA ARG A 42 1.47 15.40 0.02
C ARG A 42 1.32 16.64 0.88
N VAL A 43 2.46 17.24 1.19
CA VAL A 43 2.53 18.39 2.07
C VAL A 43 1.97 19.61 1.33
N GLY A 44 0.92 20.18 1.90
CA GLY A 44 0.36 21.47 1.54
C GLY A 44 0.76 22.52 2.57
N ASP A 45 -0.08 22.74 3.56
CA ASP A 45 0.18 23.57 4.72
C ASP A 45 0.79 22.83 5.91
N GLY A 46 0.83 21.50 5.86
CA GLY A 46 1.38 20.62 6.89
C GLY A 46 0.51 20.47 8.14
N SER A 47 -0.68 21.04 8.17
CA SER A 47 -1.54 21.09 9.36
C SER A 47 -2.18 19.75 9.71
N GLN A 48 -2.42 18.89 8.71
CA GLN A 48 -3.07 17.59 8.90
C GLN A 48 -2.09 16.45 9.10
N ILE A 49 -0.83 16.60 8.71
CA ILE A 49 0.16 15.53 8.67
C ILE A 49 0.87 15.40 10.02
N ASN A 50 0.83 14.21 10.61
CA ASN A 50 1.64 13.88 11.77
C ASN A 50 3.05 13.45 11.31
N ILE A 51 4.08 14.14 11.81
CA ILE A 51 5.49 13.89 11.47
C ILE A 51 5.90 12.42 11.70
N TRP A 52 5.42 11.82 12.78
CA TRP A 52 5.90 10.55 13.31
C TRP A 52 5.08 9.34 12.89
N GLU A 53 3.80 9.56 12.56
CA GLU A 53 2.85 8.47 12.33
C GLU A 53 2.46 8.34 10.86
N ASP A 54 2.42 9.47 10.14
CA ASP A 54 1.94 9.49 8.77
C ASP A 54 3.06 9.21 7.75
N PRO A 55 2.77 8.57 6.62
CA PRO A 55 3.69 8.42 5.50
C PRO A 55 3.69 9.70 4.66
N TRP A 56 4.76 10.51 4.71
CA TRP A 56 4.86 11.77 3.98
C TRP A 56 6.21 12.04 3.31
N ILE A 57 7.20 11.17 3.52
CA ILE A 57 8.53 11.28 2.90
C ILE A 57 8.68 10.27 1.77
N PRO A 58 8.52 10.68 0.47
CA PRO A 58 8.48 9.74 -0.66
C PRO A 58 9.74 8.90 -0.85
N THR A 59 10.89 9.47 -0.48
CA THR A 59 12.21 8.84 -0.67
C THR A 59 12.63 7.95 0.50
N SER A 60 11.86 7.92 1.59
CA SER A 60 12.13 7.05 2.74
C SER A 60 11.64 5.62 2.47
N PRO A 61 12.38 4.58 2.88
CA PRO A 61 11.94 3.19 2.76
C PRO A 61 10.63 2.89 3.49
N THR A 62 10.36 3.62 4.57
CA THR A 62 9.14 3.51 5.37
C THR A 62 8.10 4.56 5.00
N GLN A 63 8.42 5.46 4.04
CA GLN A 63 7.63 6.64 3.69
C GLN A 63 7.44 7.64 4.87
N GLY A 64 8.04 7.38 6.01
CA GLY A 64 8.03 8.21 7.20
C GLY A 64 9.45 8.59 7.63
N VAL A 65 9.54 9.26 8.76
CA VAL A 65 10.79 9.67 9.40
C VAL A 65 11.50 8.44 9.98
N MET A 66 12.81 8.35 9.82
CA MET A 66 13.66 7.30 10.41
C MET A 66 14.23 7.71 11.77
N THR A 67 14.30 9.00 12.02
CA THR A 67 14.74 9.55 13.31
C THR A 67 13.78 9.15 14.42
N PRO A 68 14.23 8.60 15.54
CA PRO A 68 13.37 8.29 16.67
C PRO A 68 12.78 9.57 17.27
N ARG A 69 11.49 9.56 17.61
CA ARG A 69 10.81 10.72 18.17
C ARG A 69 11.44 11.23 19.49
N GLY A 70 11.92 10.31 20.34
CA GLY A 70 12.47 10.67 21.64
C GLY A 70 11.51 11.56 22.45
N ASN A 71 12.03 12.67 22.97
CA ASN A 71 11.27 13.64 23.77
C ASN A 71 10.78 14.85 22.93
N ILE A 72 10.77 14.75 21.60
CA ILE A 72 10.38 15.84 20.70
C ILE A 72 8.86 16.06 20.83
N VAL A 73 8.47 17.29 21.17
CA VAL A 73 7.08 17.70 21.39
C VAL A 73 6.35 18.02 20.09
N ILE A 74 7.09 18.48 19.07
CA ILE A 74 6.56 18.82 17.75
C ILE A 74 5.91 17.59 17.10
N THR A 75 4.70 17.77 16.58
CA THR A 75 3.89 16.67 16.04
C THR A 75 3.42 16.92 14.62
N ARG A 76 3.26 18.17 14.20
CA ARG A 76 2.73 18.51 12.88
C ARG A 76 3.81 18.99 11.94
N VAL A 77 3.67 18.65 10.67
CA VAL A 77 4.60 19.07 9.62
C VAL A 77 4.59 20.59 9.44
N SER A 78 3.46 21.26 9.69
CA SER A 78 3.37 22.73 9.68
C SER A 78 4.37 23.42 10.63
N GLU A 79 4.72 22.77 11.74
CA GLU A 79 5.67 23.29 12.70
C GLU A 79 7.14 23.26 12.20
N LEU A 80 7.39 22.57 11.08
CA LEU A 80 8.70 22.49 10.41
C LEU A 80 8.83 23.46 9.22
N ILE A 81 7.77 24.22 8.94
CA ILE A 81 7.70 25.15 7.81
C ILE A 81 7.80 26.58 8.33
N ASP A 82 8.74 27.32 7.78
CA ASP A 82 8.80 28.78 7.98
C ASP A 82 7.68 29.43 7.19
N GLU A 83 6.68 29.99 7.89
CA GLU A 83 5.49 30.62 7.29
C GLU A 83 5.84 31.88 6.51
N GLU A 84 6.87 32.63 6.94
CA GLU A 84 7.26 33.90 6.31
C GLU A 84 7.91 33.66 4.94
N ASN A 85 8.85 32.69 4.88
CA ASN A 85 9.62 32.38 3.68
C ASN A 85 8.98 31.23 2.85
N ARG A 86 7.95 30.55 3.39
CA ARG A 86 7.36 29.35 2.80
C ARG A 86 8.40 28.31 2.38
N ALA A 87 9.33 28.10 3.26
CA ALA A 87 10.42 27.17 3.10
C ALA A 87 10.52 26.25 4.32
N TRP A 88 11.25 25.17 4.18
CA TRP A 88 11.58 24.33 5.33
C TRP A 88 12.50 25.10 6.28
N ASP A 89 12.23 25.04 7.58
CA ASP A 89 13.13 25.58 8.61
C ASP A 89 14.35 24.65 8.75
N GLU A 90 15.42 24.98 8.01
CA GLU A 90 16.64 24.17 7.98
C GLU A 90 17.33 24.07 9.34
N GLN A 91 17.23 25.10 10.17
CA GLN A 91 17.86 25.09 11.49
C GLN A 91 17.15 24.10 12.39
N LEU A 92 15.83 24.21 12.46
CA LEU A 92 14.99 23.31 13.25
C LEU A 92 15.09 21.86 12.77
N LEU A 93 15.14 21.65 11.45
CA LEU A 93 15.29 20.30 10.89
C LEU A 93 16.62 19.66 11.30
N ASN A 94 17.74 20.41 11.26
CA ASN A 94 19.04 19.89 11.66
C ASN A 94 19.15 19.60 13.16
N GLU A 95 18.38 20.32 14.00
CA GLU A 95 18.32 20.07 15.45
C GLU A 95 17.52 18.82 15.79
N LEU A 96 16.45 18.56 15.06
CA LEU A 96 15.49 17.52 15.41
C LEU A 96 15.72 16.17 14.72
N PHE A 97 16.25 16.18 13.50
CA PHE A 97 16.32 15.00 12.65
C PHE A 97 17.74 14.60 12.28
N TRP A 98 17.89 13.32 12.01
CA TRP A 98 19.14 12.81 11.45
C TRP A 98 19.41 13.40 10.05
N PRO A 99 20.69 13.58 9.66
CA PRO A 99 21.05 14.19 8.37
C PRO A 99 20.38 13.52 7.15
N VAL A 100 20.12 12.23 7.23
CA VAL A 100 19.45 11.49 6.17
C VAL A 100 17.99 11.94 6.00
N ASP A 101 17.27 12.16 7.09
CA ASP A 101 15.89 12.63 7.05
C ASP A 101 15.83 14.11 6.66
N VAL A 102 16.73 14.94 7.18
CA VAL A 102 16.86 16.35 6.79
C VAL A 102 17.01 16.47 5.27
N HIS A 103 17.95 15.72 4.68
CA HIS A 103 18.16 15.74 3.23
C HIS A 103 16.91 15.32 2.45
N ARG A 104 16.16 14.33 2.95
CA ARG A 104 14.92 13.88 2.30
C ARG A 104 13.81 14.91 2.41
N ILE A 105 13.65 15.55 3.57
CA ILE A 105 12.63 16.56 3.83
C ILE A 105 12.88 17.79 2.97
N LEU A 106 14.10 18.30 2.91
CA LEU A 106 14.48 19.45 2.08
C LEU A 106 14.22 19.24 0.58
N ASN A 107 14.21 17.98 0.11
CA ASN A 107 13.89 17.65 -1.27
C ASN A 107 12.37 17.55 -1.54
N ILE A 108 11.51 17.70 -0.53
CA ILE A 108 10.06 17.73 -0.74
C ILE A 108 9.66 19.15 -1.13
N PRO A 109 9.12 19.36 -2.35
CA PRO A 109 8.66 20.67 -2.74
C PRO A 109 7.42 21.07 -1.93
N LEU A 110 7.43 22.26 -1.34
CA LEU A 110 6.27 22.85 -0.72
C LEU A 110 5.34 23.44 -1.79
N ALA A 111 4.03 23.32 -1.58
CA ALA A 111 3.05 23.86 -2.52
C ALA A 111 3.09 25.40 -2.53
N ILE A 112 3.09 25.98 -3.74
CA ILE A 112 2.99 27.42 -3.92
C ILE A 112 1.52 27.82 -3.72
N GLY A 113 1.15 28.27 -2.53
CA GLY A 113 -0.21 28.68 -2.17
C GLY A 113 -0.69 28.04 -0.88
N MET A 114 -1.84 28.49 -0.37
CA MET A 114 -2.54 27.83 0.75
C MET A 114 -3.30 26.61 0.24
N MET A 115 -2.59 25.55 -0.10
CA MET A 115 -3.21 24.27 -0.41
C MET A 115 -3.21 23.40 0.85
N ASN A 116 -4.35 22.77 1.13
CA ASN A 116 -4.45 21.80 2.20
C ASN A 116 -3.61 20.56 1.86
N ASP A 117 -3.20 19.84 2.88
CA ASP A 117 -2.60 18.53 2.74
C ASP A 117 -3.56 17.55 2.07
N PHE A 118 -3.05 16.65 1.25
CA PHE A 118 -3.89 15.63 0.61
C PHE A 118 -3.20 14.29 0.49
N VAL A 119 -4.01 13.23 0.50
CA VAL A 119 -3.53 11.87 0.33
C VAL A 119 -3.36 11.55 -1.15
N SER A 120 -2.22 10.98 -1.50
CA SER A 120 -1.82 10.59 -2.84
C SER A 120 -1.44 9.10 -2.87
N TRP A 121 -1.40 8.51 -4.05
CA TRP A 121 -0.97 7.13 -4.25
C TRP A 121 0.50 7.09 -4.69
N HIS A 122 1.38 6.53 -3.84
CA HIS A 122 2.82 6.51 -4.10
C HIS A 122 3.22 5.64 -5.31
N CYS A 123 2.51 4.55 -5.55
CA CYS A 123 2.85 3.57 -6.59
C CYS A 123 2.55 4.03 -8.02
N ASN A 124 2.00 5.22 -8.21
CA ASN A 124 1.76 5.84 -9.52
C ASN A 124 2.44 7.20 -9.62
N LYS A 125 3.03 7.50 -10.78
CA LYS A 125 3.68 8.80 -11.05
C LYS A 125 2.74 10.00 -10.96
N ASN A 126 1.46 9.81 -11.29
CA ASN A 126 0.42 10.84 -11.22
C ASN A 126 -0.23 10.95 -9.84
N GLY A 127 0.17 10.13 -8.87
CA GLY A 127 -0.40 10.13 -7.51
C GLY A 127 -1.84 9.61 -7.41
N ILE A 128 -2.42 9.11 -8.50
CA ILE A 128 -3.81 8.63 -8.53
C ILE A 128 -3.85 7.13 -8.27
N PHE A 129 -4.71 6.70 -7.34
CA PHE A 129 -4.96 5.29 -7.08
C PHE A 129 -5.57 4.60 -8.30
N SER A 130 -5.10 3.40 -8.59
CA SER A 130 -5.73 2.50 -9.55
C SER A 130 -5.68 1.06 -9.04
N VAL A 131 -6.71 0.27 -9.34
CA VAL A 131 -6.75 -1.16 -8.96
C VAL A 131 -5.55 -1.92 -9.51
N ARG A 132 -5.11 -1.56 -10.72
CA ARG A 132 -3.94 -2.19 -11.35
C ARG A 132 -2.65 -1.94 -10.55
N SER A 133 -2.41 -0.70 -10.13
CA SER A 133 -1.21 -0.37 -9.33
C SER A 133 -1.27 -0.97 -7.93
N ALA A 134 -2.47 -1.03 -7.32
CA ALA A 134 -2.66 -1.69 -6.04
C ALA A 134 -2.39 -3.21 -6.13
N TYR A 135 -2.82 -3.85 -7.24
CA TYR A 135 -2.51 -5.26 -7.47
C TYR A 135 -1.01 -5.51 -7.62
N HIS A 136 -0.28 -4.64 -8.31
CA HIS A 136 1.18 -4.75 -8.42
C HIS A 136 1.87 -4.60 -7.07
N GLU A 137 1.46 -3.63 -6.26
CA GLU A 137 1.98 -3.43 -4.91
C GLU A 137 1.75 -4.67 -4.03
N GLU A 138 0.54 -5.21 -4.03
CA GLU A 138 0.21 -6.43 -3.29
C GLU A 138 1.04 -7.63 -3.77
N TRP A 139 1.19 -7.78 -5.09
CA TRP A 139 1.98 -8.84 -5.68
C TRP A 139 3.46 -8.75 -5.28
N GLU A 140 4.04 -7.56 -5.35
CA GLU A 140 5.42 -7.32 -4.92
C GLU A 140 5.61 -7.58 -3.43
N HIS A 141 4.65 -7.13 -2.61
CA HIS A 141 4.68 -7.38 -1.18
C HIS A 141 4.66 -8.88 -0.84
N GLN A 142 3.83 -9.66 -1.52
CA GLN A 142 3.72 -11.10 -1.29
C GLN A 142 4.91 -11.90 -1.85
N HIS A 143 5.44 -11.49 -3.00
CA HIS A 143 6.50 -12.23 -3.70
C HIS A 143 7.90 -11.65 -3.44
N GLY A 144 8.03 -10.38 -3.18
CA GLY A 144 9.28 -9.72 -2.83
C GLY A 144 9.89 -10.27 -1.53
N ARG A 145 9.06 -10.68 -0.57
CA ARG A 145 9.53 -11.41 0.63
C ARG A 145 10.13 -12.78 0.31
N LYS A 146 9.54 -13.51 -0.63
CA LYS A 146 10.06 -14.82 -1.05
C LYS A 146 11.40 -14.69 -1.78
N LEU A 147 11.56 -13.68 -2.63
CA LEU A 147 12.81 -13.43 -3.37
C LEU A 147 13.97 -12.97 -2.48
N ARG A 148 13.68 -12.27 -1.38
CA ARG A 148 14.72 -11.88 -0.41
C ARG A 148 15.18 -13.05 0.49
N MET A 149 14.35 -14.05 0.68
CA MET A 149 14.70 -15.26 1.45
C MET A 149 15.43 -16.34 0.61
N THR A 150 15.34 -16.26 -0.71
CA THR A 150 16.03 -17.16 -1.63
C THR A 150 17.03 -16.38 -2.45
N ASN A 151 18.15 -16.00 -1.84
CA ASN A 151 19.33 -15.50 -2.57
C ASN A 151 20.02 -16.67 -3.32
N SER A 152 19.32 -17.25 -4.28
CA SER A 152 19.95 -18.00 -5.37
C SER A 152 18.90 -18.26 -6.45
N VAL A 153 19.19 -17.71 -7.62
CA VAL A 153 18.74 -18.16 -8.94
C VAL A 153 17.33 -17.76 -9.37
N GLN A 154 17.36 -17.02 -10.45
CA GLN A 154 16.35 -16.79 -11.49
C GLN A 154 15.37 -15.63 -11.28
N SER A 155 15.71 -14.54 -11.98
CA SER A 155 14.75 -13.58 -12.55
C SER A 155 13.48 -14.31 -12.97
N SER A 156 12.38 -14.03 -12.30
CA SER A 156 11.05 -14.49 -12.70
C SER A 156 10.65 -13.79 -13.99
N SER A 157 11.17 -14.30 -15.10
CA SER A 157 10.46 -14.20 -16.35
C SER A 157 9.04 -14.71 -16.09
N THR A 158 8.04 -13.92 -16.33
CA THR A 158 6.64 -14.35 -16.52
C THR A 158 6.70 -15.67 -17.26
N SER A 159 6.33 -16.76 -16.58
CA SER A 159 6.56 -18.12 -17.08
C SER A 159 6.19 -18.18 -18.57
N PRO A 160 7.05 -18.68 -19.45
CA PRO A 160 6.78 -18.69 -20.91
C PRO A 160 5.45 -19.36 -21.25
N ILE A 161 4.96 -20.21 -20.36
CA ILE A 161 3.66 -20.89 -20.44
C ILE A 161 2.50 -19.88 -20.56
N TRP A 162 2.52 -18.78 -19.80
CA TRP A 162 1.44 -17.78 -19.87
C TRP A 162 1.36 -17.08 -21.21
N ARG A 163 2.50 -16.70 -21.78
CA ARG A 163 2.57 -16.10 -23.11
C ARG A 163 2.11 -17.07 -24.19
N THR A 164 2.41 -18.36 -24.03
CA THR A 164 1.99 -19.40 -24.98
C THR A 164 0.47 -19.56 -24.97
N ILE A 165 -0.15 -19.66 -23.78
CA ILE A 165 -1.62 -19.82 -23.66
C ILE A 165 -2.36 -18.69 -24.37
N TRP A 166 -1.93 -17.44 -24.15
CA TRP A 166 -2.63 -16.28 -24.74
C TRP A 166 -2.39 -16.12 -26.26
N LYS A 167 -1.34 -16.73 -26.79
CA LYS A 167 -1.04 -16.76 -28.23
C LYS A 167 -1.73 -17.90 -28.98
N LEU A 168 -2.33 -18.89 -28.29
CA LEU A 168 -3.03 -19.98 -28.96
C LEU A 168 -4.20 -19.46 -29.79
N CYS A 169 -4.35 -20.00 -31.01
CA CYS A 169 -5.49 -19.71 -31.88
C CYS A 169 -6.73 -20.54 -31.50
N VAL A 170 -7.18 -20.37 -30.25
CA VAL A 170 -8.37 -21.04 -29.72
C VAL A 170 -9.34 -20.03 -29.11
N PRO A 171 -10.64 -20.34 -29.00
CA PRO A 171 -11.62 -19.46 -28.36
C PRO A 171 -11.20 -19.02 -26.95
N ALA A 172 -11.54 -17.77 -26.60
CA ALA A 172 -11.17 -17.18 -25.29
C ALA A 172 -11.59 -18.03 -24.09
N LYS A 173 -12.75 -18.73 -24.17
CA LYS A 173 -13.24 -19.64 -23.14
C LYS A 173 -12.23 -20.75 -22.84
N ILE A 174 -11.60 -21.32 -23.85
CA ILE A 174 -10.61 -22.39 -23.70
C ILE A 174 -9.33 -21.83 -23.06
N LYS A 175 -8.85 -20.66 -23.47
CA LYS A 175 -7.68 -19.99 -22.85
C LYS A 175 -7.91 -19.77 -21.36
N ILE A 176 -9.09 -19.26 -21.00
CA ILE A 176 -9.46 -19.01 -19.59
C ILE A 176 -9.54 -20.33 -18.82
N HIS A 177 -10.08 -21.39 -19.42
CA HIS A 177 -10.18 -22.71 -18.78
C HIS A 177 -8.80 -23.30 -18.49
N VAL A 178 -7.91 -23.30 -19.51
CA VAL A 178 -6.53 -23.75 -19.36
C VAL A 178 -5.78 -22.93 -18.29
N TRP A 179 -5.95 -21.61 -18.32
CA TRP A 179 -5.38 -20.71 -17.32
C TRP A 179 -5.86 -21.06 -15.90
N ARG A 180 -7.16 -21.27 -15.70
CA ARG A 180 -7.71 -21.71 -14.41
C ARG A 180 -7.20 -23.07 -13.98
N ALA A 181 -7.05 -24.02 -14.93
CA ALA A 181 -6.49 -25.33 -14.64
C ALA A 181 -5.06 -25.24 -14.11
N LEU A 182 -4.21 -24.46 -14.78
CA LEU A 182 -2.81 -24.27 -14.37
C LEU A 182 -2.64 -23.53 -13.05
N LEU A 183 -3.60 -22.69 -12.69
CA LEU A 183 -3.65 -22.06 -11.36
C LEU A 183 -4.24 -22.95 -10.27
N GLY A 184 -4.68 -24.18 -10.59
CA GLY A 184 -5.40 -25.01 -9.64
C GLY A 184 -6.75 -24.41 -9.19
N ALA A 185 -7.32 -23.50 -9.99
CA ALA A 185 -8.56 -22.78 -9.68
C ALA A 185 -9.82 -23.43 -10.26
N ILE A 186 -9.69 -24.61 -10.88
CA ILE A 186 -10.85 -25.38 -11.30
C ILE A 186 -11.51 -26.00 -10.06
N PRO A 187 -12.85 -25.89 -9.92
CA PRO A 187 -13.59 -26.45 -8.80
C PRO A 187 -13.64 -27.99 -8.89
N CYS A 188 -12.52 -28.67 -8.65
CA CYS A 188 -12.47 -30.10 -8.47
C CYS A 188 -12.76 -30.47 -6.99
N MET A 189 -13.12 -31.72 -6.74
CA MET A 189 -13.52 -32.20 -5.41
C MET A 189 -12.50 -31.84 -4.32
N GLY A 190 -11.20 -31.94 -4.59
CA GLY A 190 -10.14 -31.58 -3.63
C GLY A 190 -10.11 -30.08 -3.31
N VAL A 191 -10.31 -29.21 -4.31
CA VAL A 191 -10.37 -27.76 -4.10
C VAL A 191 -11.63 -27.36 -3.34
N LEU A 192 -12.75 -28.00 -3.61
CA LEU A 192 -14.02 -27.74 -2.93
C LEU A 192 -13.99 -28.24 -1.47
N SER A 193 -13.37 -29.38 -1.21
CA SER A 193 -13.15 -29.90 0.13
C SER A 193 -12.25 -28.97 0.96
N ASN A 194 -11.12 -28.52 0.38
CA ASN A 194 -10.23 -27.57 1.05
C ASN A 194 -10.89 -26.20 1.33
N ARG A 195 -11.93 -25.84 0.58
CA ARG A 195 -12.72 -24.62 0.80
C ARG A 195 -13.92 -24.83 1.70
N HIS A 196 -14.04 -26.00 2.32
CA HIS A 196 -15.19 -26.38 3.18
C HIS A 196 -16.57 -26.24 2.51
N MET A 197 -16.61 -26.33 1.17
CA MET A 197 -17.86 -26.23 0.40
C MET A 197 -18.55 -27.58 0.22
N ILE A 198 -17.86 -28.67 0.47
CA ILE A 198 -18.40 -30.03 0.45
C ILE A 198 -17.93 -30.73 1.72
N THR A 199 -18.84 -31.12 2.58
CA THR A 199 -18.60 -32.10 3.64
C THR A 199 -18.48 -33.44 2.96
N SER A 200 -17.36 -34.15 3.15
CA SER A 200 -17.24 -35.57 2.76
C SER A 200 -18.32 -36.35 3.51
N SER A 201 -19.44 -36.63 2.86
CA SER A 201 -20.37 -37.68 3.33
C SER A 201 -19.64 -39.00 3.17
N GLN A 202 -19.39 -39.66 4.29
CA GLN A 202 -19.05 -41.06 4.35
C GLN A 202 -20.18 -41.89 3.76
#